data_a81633a8165ea7504fd5d7760f073e9b
#
_entry.id   a81633a8165ea7504fd5d7760f073e9b
#
_cell.length_a   1.000
_cell.length_b   1.000
_cell.length_c   1.000
_cell.angle_alpha   90.00
_cell.angle_beta   90.00
_cell.angle_gamma   90.00
#
_symmetry.space_group_name_H-M   'P 1'
#
loop_
_entity.id
_entity.type
_entity.pdbx_description
1 polymer ?
#
loop_
_entity_poly.entity_id
_entity_poly.type
_entity_poly.pdbx_seq_one_letter_code
_entity_poly.pdbx_strand_id
1 'polypeptide(L)'
;MQMKLTQPWLRALDKIKNWARINSPWAIHFNSGSCNGCDIEILATLTPRYDVERFGIKIQGSPRHADVLICTGPVTIQARDRLLRIYEQMPDPKFVIAVGSCGLSGGVFHGCYNIEGGINEILPVDVFVPGC
;
A
#
# COMPACT_ATOMS: atom_id res chain seq x y z
N MET A 1 27.23 5.33 -1.08
CA MET A 1 28.35 4.44 -0.68
C MET A 1 27.74 3.23 0.02
N GLN A 2 27.40 2.17 -0.75
CA GLN A 2 26.81 0.95 -0.18
C GLN A 2 27.95 0.11 0.40
N MET A 3 28.03 0.07 1.72
CA MET A 3 28.88 -0.91 2.40
C MET A 3 28.34 -2.31 2.11
N LYS A 4 29.05 -3.08 1.30
CA LYS A 4 28.81 -4.51 1.11
C LYS A 4 29.01 -5.22 2.45
N LEU A 5 27.90 -5.57 3.09
CA LEU A 5 27.86 -6.29 4.35
C LEU A 5 28.28 -7.76 4.10
N THR A 6 29.54 -8.06 4.26
CA THR A 6 30.13 -9.40 4.03
C THR A 6 30.10 -10.32 5.27
N GLN A 7 29.44 -9.88 6.33
CA GLN A 7 29.38 -10.64 7.60
C GLN A 7 28.24 -11.69 7.55
N PRO A 8 28.52 -12.97 7.86
CA PRO A 8 27.53 -14.07 7.75
C PRO A 8 26.31 -13.87 8.68
N TRP A 9 26.50 -13.26 9.84
CA TRP A 9 25.40 -12.99 10.77
C TRP A 9 24.41 -11.94 10.25
N LEU A 10 24.85 -10.98 9.43
CA LEU A 10 23.98 -10.00 8.80
C LEU A 10 23.05 -10.64 7.75
N ARG A 11 23.57 -11.60 7.00
CA ARG A 11 22.75 -12.40 6.06
C ARG A 11 21.70 -13.24 6.80
N ALA A 12 22.01 -13.73 7.98
CA ALA A 12 21.06 -14.45 8.82
C ALA A 12 19.96 -13.52 9.33
N LEU A 13 20.31 -12.31 9.78
CA LEU A 13 19.34 -11.30 10.18
C LEU A 13 18.43 -10.86 9.03
N ASP A 14 18.95 -10.70 7.81
CA ASP A 14 18.15 -10.34 6.63
C ASP A 14 17.18 -11.47 6.27
N LYS A 15 17.58 -12.72 6.39
CA LYS A 15 16.66 -13.88 6.21
C LYS A 15 15.53 -13.88 7.24
N ILE A 16 15.83 -13.61 8.50
CA ILE A 16 14.82 -13.54 9.57
C ILE A 16 13.86 -12.38 9.32
N LYS A 17 14.37 -11.20 8.97
CA LYS A 17 13.53 -10.03 8.63
C LYS A 17 12.60 -10.33 7.45
N ASN A 18 13.12 -10.91 6.37
CA ASN A 18 12.32 -11.24 5.20
C ASN A 18 11.28 -12.31 5.53
N TRP A 19 11.64 -13.33 6.30
CA TRP A 19 10.70 -14.33 6.76
C TRP A 19 9.58 -13.72 7.61
N ALA A 20 9.91 -12.81 8.54
CA ALA A 20 8.94 -12.12 9.38
C ALA A 20 7.96 -11.27 8.56
N ARG A 21 8.45 -10.52 7.56
CA ARG A 21 7.63 -9.71 6.66
C ARG A 21 6.68 -10.55 5.79
N ILE A 22 7.15 -11.71 5.33
CA ILE A 22 6.31 -12.63 4.54
C ILE A 22 5.19 -13.23 5.40
N ASN A 23 5.48 -13.57 6.66
CA ASN A 23 4.51 -14.21 7.55
C ASN A 23 3.62 -13.23 8.32
N SER A 24 4.02 -11.96 8.42
CA SER A 24 3.27 -10.92 9.12
C SER A 24 3.50 -9.56 8.46
N PRO A 25 2.97 -9.35 7.25
CA PRO A 25 3.09 -8.05 6.58
C PRO A 25 2.19 -7.02 7.26
N TRP A 26 2.77 -5.86 7.57
CA TRP A 26 2.03 -4.74 8.11
C TRP A 26 1.65 -3.78 6.99
N ALA A 27 0.38 -3.48 6.90
CA ALA A 27 -0.16 -2.64 5.85
C ALA A 27 -0.65 -1.29 6.38
N ILE A 28 -0.47 -0.25 5.59
CA ILE A 28 -1.14 1.03 5.78
C ILE A 28 -2.15 1.24 4.64
N HIS A 29 -3.34 1.66 5.00
CA HIS A 29 -4.37 2.02 4.04
C HIS A 29 -4.39 3.54 3.82
N PHE A 30 -4.45 3.96 2.56
CA PHE A 30 -4.56 5.37 2.17
C PHE A 30 -5.65 5.57 1.13
N ASN A 31 -6.61 6.42 1.44
CA ASN A 31 -7.65 6.87 0.53
C ASN A 31 -7.15 8.11 -0.24
N SER A 32 -6.96 7.98 -1.55
CA SER A 32 -6.47 9.06 -2.42
C SER A 32 -7.59 9.88 -3.09
N GLY A 33 -8.85 9.51 -2.86
CA GLY A 33 -10.03 10.15 -3.45
C GLY A 33 -11.14 9.14 -3.74
N SER A 34 -11.15 8.02 -3.02
CA SER A 34 -12.13 6.95 -3.17
C SER A 34 -13.54 7.37 -2.73
N CYS A 35 -14.55 6.77 -3.35
CA CYS A 35 -15.94 6.87 -2.93
C CYS A 35 -16.27 6.06 -1.66
N ASN A 36 -15.28 5.51 -0.99
CA ASN A 36 -15.33 4.59 0.16
C ASN A 36 -15.82 3.15 -0.15
N GLY A 37 -16.19 2.81 -1.37
CA GLY A 37 -16.60 1.45 -1.71
C GLY A 37 -15.46 0.45 -1.46
N CYS A 38 -14.30 0.69 -2.06
CA CYS A 38 -13.10 -0.14 -1.84
C CYS A 38 -12.63 -0.12 -0.39
N ASP A 39 -12.76 1.02 0.30
CA ASP A 39 -12.34 1.16 1.71
C ASP A 39 -13.19 0.26 2.63
N ILE A 40 -14.50 0.24 2.41
CA ILE A 40 -15.43 -0.62 3.16
C ILE A 40 -15.11 -2.10 2.91
N GLU A 41 -14.79 -2.48 1.67
CA GLU A 41 -14.40 -3.86 1.36
C GLU A 41 -13.07 -4.26 2.00
N ILE A 42 -12.08 -3.36 2.01
CA ILE A 42 -10.82 -3.59 2.72
C ILE A 42 -11.08 -3.77 4.22
N LEU A 43 -11.91 -2.91 4.82
CA LEU A 43 -12.28 -3.05 6.23
C LEU A 43 -13.09 -4.33 6.48
N ALA A 44 -13.93 -4.75 5.54
CA ALA A 44 -14.67 -6.01 5.66
C ALA A 44 -13.74 -7.22 5.74
N THR A 45 -12.56 -7.18 5.12
CA THR A 45 -11.57 -8.27 5.23
C THR A 45 -11.03 -8.47 6.64
N LEU A 46 -11.08 -7.42 7.48
CA LEU A 46 -10.67 -7.47 8.90
C LEU A 46 -11.78 -7.99 9.82
N THR A 47 -13.00 -8.09 9.30
CA THR A 47 -14.14 -8.59 10.10
C THR A 47 -14.03 -10.09 10.33
N PRO A 48 -14.71 -10.64 11.36
CA PRO A 48 -14.66 -12.06 11.72
C PRO A 48 -15.02 -13.02 10.58
N ARG A 49 -15.74 -12.56 9.57
CA ARG A 49 -16.13 -13.39 8.41
C ARG A 49 -14.92 -13.78 7.55
N TYR A 50 -13.98 -12.86 7.35
CA TYR A 50 -12.81 -13.08 6.51
C TYR A 50 -11.53 -13.22 7.35
N ASP A 51 -11.42 -12.44 8.43
CA ASP A 51 -10.37 -12.51 9.44
C ASP A 51 -8.96 -12.60 8.86
N VAL A 52 -8.61 -11.60 8.05
CA VAL A 52 -7.28 -11.54 7.41
C VAL A 52 -6.15 -11.45 8.44
N GLU A 53 -6.43 -10.92 9.63
CA GLU A 53 -5.45 -10.83 10.71
C GLU A 53 -4.93 -12.19 11.18
N ARG A 54 -5.73 -13.26 11.05
CA ARG A 54 -5.28 -14.63 11.35
C ARG A 54 -4.12 -15.10 10.48
N PHE A 55 -3.91 -14.49 9.31
CA PHE A 55 -2.77 -14.75 8.44
C PHE A 55 -1.55 -13.87 8.77
N GLY A 56 -1.60 -13.10 9.85
CA GLY A 56 -0.53 -12.21 10.29
C GLY A 56 -0.56 -10.82 9.65
N ILE A 57 -1.52 -10.53 8.80
CA ILE A 57 -1.67 -9.20 8.18
C ILE A 57 -2.25 -8.24 9.20
N LYS A 58 -1.60 -7.09 9.39
CA LYS A 58 -2.07 -6.07 10.33
C LYS A 58 -2.11 -4.71 9.68
N ILE A 59 -3.23 -3.99 9.84
CA ILE A 59 -3.33 -2.59 9.42
C ILE A 59 -2.77 -1.68 10.50
N GLN A 60 -1.83 -0.82 10.10
CA GLN A 60 -1.15 0.14 10.96
C GLN A 60 -1.47 1.57 10.55
N GLY A 61 -1.58 2.47 11.53
CA GLY A 61 -1.78 3.89 11.29
C GLY A 61 -0.48 4.68 11.02
N SER A 62 0.68 4.03 11.09
CA SER A 62 1.98 4.69 10.90
C SER A 62 2.71 4.15 9.67
N PRO A 63 3.09 5.01 8.70
CA PRO A 63 3.83 4.57 7.51
C PRO A 63 5.22 4.02 7.84
N ARG A 64 5.82 4.43 8.95
CA ARG A 64 7.17 3.98 9.36
C ARG A 64 7.23 2.52 9.79
N HIS A 65 6.09 1.91 10.08
CA HIS A 65 5.99 0.51 10.49
C HIS A 65 5.33 -0.37 9.42
N ALA A 66 4.89 0.21 8.29
CA ALA A 66 4.20 -0.51 7.24
C ALA A 66 5.18 -1.02 6.19
N ASP A 67 4.96 -2.26 5.75
CA ASP A 67 5.67 -2.89 4.64
C ASP A 67 4.87 -2.75 3.33
N VAL A 68 3.54 -2.64 3.43
CA VAL A 68 2.61 -2.58 2.31
C VAL A 68 1.75 -1.32 2.38
N LEU A 69 1.69 -0.58 1.29
CA LEU A 69 0.79 0.55 1.10
C LEU A 69 -0.41 0.13 0.24
N ILE A 70 -1.59 0.14 0.82
CA ILE A 70 -2.85 -0.14 0.12
C ILE A 70 -3.51 1.19 -0.22
N CYS A 71 -3.61 1.49 -1.51
CA CYS A 71 -4.19 2.73 -2.01
C CYS A 71 -5.53 2.48 -2.67
N THR A 72 -6.51 3.33 -2.38
CA THR A 72 -7.86 3.27 -2.96
C THR A 72 -8.23 4.58 -3.63
N GLY A 73 -9.01 4.48 -4.70
CA GLY A 73 -9.54 5.60 -5.44
C GLY A 73 -8.56 6.26 -6.42
N PRO A 74 -9.05 7.19 -7.24
CA PRO A 74 -8.22 7.99 -8.12
C PRO A 74 -7.43 9.00 -7.29
N VAL A 75 -6.28 9.43 -7.80
CA VAL A 75 -5.48 10.41 -7.05
C VAL A 75 -5.99 11.81 -7.30
N THR A 76 -6.48 12.44 -6.24
CA THR A 76 -6.85 13.86 -6.28
C THR A 76 -5.61 14.74 -6.14
N ILE A 77 -5.66 15.96 -6.69
CA ILE A 77 -4.58 16.96 -6.59
C ILE A 77 -4.19 17.21 -5.13
N GLN A 78 -5.17 17.28 -4.21
CA GLN A 78 -4.92 17.50 -2.79
C GLN A 78 -4.30 16.28 -2.08
N ALA A 79 -4.60 15.07 -2.53
CA ALA A 79 -4.09 13.86 -1.90
C ALA A 79 -2.68 13.48 -2.39
N ARG A 80 -2.29 13.91 -3.58
CA ARG A 80 -1.03 13.57 -4.23
C ARG A 80 0.18 13.76 -3.33
N ASP A 81 0.38 14.97 -2.82
CA ASP A 81 1.57 15.30 -2.00
C ASP A 81 1.59 14.52 -0.67
N ARG A 82 0.41 14.20 -0.14
CA ARG A 82 0.28 13.39 1.08
C ARG A 82 0.62 11.93 0.80
N LEU A 83 0.18 11.42 -0.34
CA LEU A 83 0.50 10.07 -0.80
C LEU A 83 2.00 9.88 -0.98
N LEU A 84 2.67 10.83 -1.65
CA LEU A 84 4.11 10.83 -1.83
C LEU A 84 4.86 10.84 -0.49
N ARG A 85 4.45 11.69 0.45
CA ARG A 85 5.06 11.75 1.79
C ARG A 85 4.91 10.45 2.56
N ILE A 86 3.75 9.78 2.48
CA ILE A 86 3.54 8.47 3.12
C ILE A 86 4.47 7.45 2.51
N TYR A 87 4.55 7.40 1.19
CA TYR A 87 5.44 6.48 0.47
C TYR A 87 6.91 6.70 0.83
N GLU A 88 7.38 7.94 0.93
CA GLU A 88 8.75 8.28 1.33
C GLU A 88 9.06 7.88 2.78
N GLN A 89 8.07 7.94 3.68
CA GLN A 89 8.24 7.59 5.09
C GLN A 89 8.27 6.08 5.35
N MET A 90 7.82 5.28 4.39
CA MET A 90 7.86 3.82 4.51
C MET A 90 9.28 3.28 4.36
N PRO A 91 9.69 2.31 5.20
CA PRO A 91 10.99 1.67 5.08
C PRO A 91 11.06 0.76 3.85
N ASP A 92 12.26 0.60 3.30
CA ASP A 92 12.51 -0.38 2.25
C ASP A 92 12.77 -1.79 2.83
N PRO A 93 12.36 -2.86 2.13
CA PRO A 93 11.52 -2.91 0.92
C PRO A 93 10.05 -2.60 1.23
N LYS A 94 9.39 -1.87 0.36
CA LYS A 94 7.98 -1.49 0.47
C LYS A 94 7.24 -1.91 -0.80
N PHE A 95 5.97 -2.26 -0.64
CA PHE A 95 5.09 -2.70 -1.72
C PHE A 95 3.87 -1.81 -1.80
N VAL A 96 3.41 -1.54 -3.02
CA VAL A 96 2.23 -0.71 -3.29
C VAL A 96 1.16 -1.55 -3.98
N ILE A 97 -0.03 -1.57 -3.39
CA ILE A 97 -1.22 -2.24 -3.93
C ILE A 97 -2.25 -1.16 -4.29
N ALA A 98 -2.64 -1.10 -5.55
CA ALA A 98 -3.73 -0.25 -6.01
C ALA A 98 -5.02 -1.07 -6.08
N VAL A 99 -6.05 -0.62 -5.36
CA VAL A 99 -7.33 -1.34 -5.25
C VAL A 99 -8.44 -0.56 -5.94
N GLY A 100 -9.18 -1.30 -6.75
CA GLY A 100 -10.35 -0.81 -7.48
C GLY A 100 -10.02 -0.15 -8.82
N SER A 101 -10.99 -0.10 -9.71
CA SER A 101 -10.85 0.46 -11.06
C SER A 101 -10.43 1.93 -11.05
N CYS A 102 -10.89 2.70 -10.05
CA CYS A 102 -10.51 4.10 -9.90
C CYS A 102 -9.01 4.26 -9.56
N GLY A 103 -8.47 3.37 -8.72
CA GLY A 103 -7.05 3.34 -8.39
C GLY A 103 -6.16 2.93 -9.57
N LEU A 104 -6.68 2.10 -10.48
CA LEU A 104 -5.93 1.63 -11.64
C LEU A 104 -5.79 2.70 -12.73
N SER A 105 -6.88 3.37 -13.07
CA SER A 105 -6.94 4.24 -14.26
C SER A 105 -7.72 5.54 -14.07
N GLY A 106 -8.07 5.88 -12.82
CA GLY A 106 -9.01 6.96 -12.55
C GLY A 106 -10.48 6.53 -12.65
N GLY A 107 -10.79 5.39 -13.29
CA GLY A 107 -12.13 4.83 -13.43
C GLY A 107 -13.13 5.84 -13.99
N VAL A 108 -14.29 5.94 -13.35
CA VAL A 108 -15.38 6.87 -13.74
C VAL A 108 -14.97 8.34 -13.60
N PHE A 109 -13.97 8.64 -12.77
CA PHE A 109 -13.50 10.01 -12.51
C PHE A 109 -12.35 10.44 -13.43
N HIS A 110 -11.96 9.59 -14.38
CA HIS A 110 -10.90 9.93 -15.33
C HIS A 110 -11.26 11.20 -16.11
N GLY A 111 -10.31 12.15 -16.17
CA GLY A 111 -10.51 13.43 -16.84
C GLY A 111 -11.27 14.50 -16.04
N CYS A 112 -11.65 14.23 -14.79
CA CYS A 112 -12.21 15.26 -13.91
C CYS A 112 -11.13 16.27 -13.52
N TYR A 113 -11.51 17.55 -13.37
CA TYR A 113 -10.60 18.67 -13.13
C TYR A 113 -9.72 18.55 -11.89
N ASN A 114 -10.12 17.77 -10.89
CA ASN A 114 -9.42 17.59 -9.62
C ASN A 114 -8.72 16.22 -9.50
N ILE A 115 -8.70 15.43 -10.57
CA ILE A 115 -8.11 14.09 -10.61
C ILE A 115 -6.90 14.09 -11.52
N GLU A 116 -5.76 13.63 -11.01
CA GLU A 116 -4.54 13.49 -11.80
C GLU A 116 -4.50 12.16 -12.58
N GLY A 117 -5.26 11.15 -12.11
CA GLY A 117 -5.32 9.83 -12.77
C GLY A 117 -5.30 8.67 -11.81
N GLY A 118 -4.74 7.55 -12.26
CA GLY A 118 -4.53 6.36 -11.45
C GLY A 118 -3.30 6.48 -10.54
N ILE A 119 -3.21 5.57 -9.58
CA ILE A 119 -2.08 5.54 -8.61
C ILE A 119 -0.75 5.29 -9.30
N ASN A 120 -0.75 4.50 -10.38
CA ASN A 120 0.44 4.16 -11.16
C ASN A 120 1.09 5.36 -11.87
N GLU A 121 0.37 6.46 -12.04
CA GLU A 121 0.92 7.69 -12.63
C GLU A 121 1.79 8.46 -11.64
N ILE A 122 1.63 8.19 -10.34
CA ILE A 122 2.29 8.94 -9.26
C ILE A 122 3.30 8.06 -8.49
N LEU A 123 2.96 6.79 -8.26
CA LEU A 123 3.80 5.83 -7.54
C LEU A 123 4.03 4.56 -8.37
N PRO A 124 5.17 3.90 -8.20
CA PRO A 124 5.33 2.54 -8.71
C PRO A 124 4.36 1.61 -7.98
N VAL A 125 3.49 0.94 -8.73
CA VAL A 125 2.51 -0.02 -8.21
C VAL A 125 2.99 -1.43 -8.52
N ASP A 126 3.07 -2.27 -7.48
CA ASP A 126 3.50 -3.65 -7.60
C ASP A 126 2.33 -4.60 -7.92
N VAL A 127 1.16 -4.32 -7.35
CA VAL A 127 -0.02 -5.17 -7.50
C VAL A 127 -1.26 -4.33 -7.76
N PHE A 128 -2.05 -4.77 -8.74
CA PHE A 128 -3.35 -4.20 -9.05
C PHE A 128 -4.47 -5.18 -8.69
N VAL A 129 -5.45 -4.71 -7.94
CA VAL A 129 -6.66 -5.46 -7.59
C VAL A 129 -7.83 -4.84 -8.34
N PRO A 130 -8.24 -5.40 -9.48
CA PRO A 130 -9.36 -4.86 -10.26
C PRO A 130 -10.69 -5.14 -9.56
N GLY A 131 -11.65 -4.24 -9.78
CA GLY A 131 -13.00 -4.38 -9.26
C GLY A 131 -13.65 -3.04 -8.97
N CYS A 132 -14.94 -3.07 -8.72
CA CYS A 132 -15.73 -1.92 -8.26
C CYS A 132 -17.03 -2.40 -7.64
#